data_fbead35de314135ea3f6e32f16a103bf
#
_entry.id   fbead35de314135ea3f6e32f16a103bf
#
_cell.length_a   1.000
_cell.length_b   1.000
_cell.length_c   1.000
_cell.angle_alpha   90.00
_cell.angle_beta   90.00
_cell.angle_gamma   90.00
#
_symmetry.space_group_name_H-M   'P 1'
#
loop_
_entity.id
_entity.type
_entity.pdbx_description
1 polymer ?
#
loop_
_entity_poly.entity_id
_entity_poly.type
_entity_poly.pdbx_seq_one_letter_code
_entity_poly.pdbx_strand_id
1 'polypeptide(L)' 'MSDQITDLEIHLTHQQHQIEELNELVYRQQQQLDALTAEFRQVKEQLQMGFSSRASETEEEPPPHY' A
#
# COMPACT_ATOMS: atom_id res chain seq x y z
N MET A 1 10.59 21.10 -42.10
CA MET A 1 10.63 21.78 -40.83
C MET A 1 9.37 21.63 -40.04
N SER A 2 8.22 21.87 -40.67
CA SER A 2 6.97 21.68 -39.94
C SER A 2 6.78 20.23 -39.54
N ASP A 3 7.36 19.29 -40.27
CA ASP A 3 7.24 17.88 -39.95
C ASP A 3 7.90 17.55 -38.62
N GLN A 4 9.06 18.18 -38.36
CA GLN A 4 9.75 17.92 -37.09
C GLN A 4 8.98 18.48 -35.91
N ILE A 5 8.37 19.63 -36.10
CA ILE A 5 7.57 20.23 -35.05
C ILE A 5 6.34 19.37 -34.79
N THR A 6 5.71 18.89 -35.85
CA THR A 6 4.56 18.01 -35.73
C THR A 6 4.93 16.71 -35.00
N ASP A 7 6.08 16.14 -35.35
CA ASP A 7 6.54 14.94 -34.69
C ASP A 7 6.77 15.19 -33.19
N LEU A 8 7.37 16.31 -32.85
CA LEU A 8 7.61 16.66 -31.46
C LEU A 8 6.30 16.84 -30.70
N GLU A 9 5.33 17.48 -31.37
CA GLU A 9 4.02 17.67 -30.74
C GLU A 9 3.35 16.33 -30.48
N ILE A 10 3.45 15.40 -31.42
CA ILE A 10 2.89 14.06 -31.25
C ILE A 10 3.57 13.36 -30.10
N HIS A 11 4.89 13.43 -30.05
CA HIS A 11 5.64 12.80 -28.96
C HIS A 11 5.27 13.40 -27.61
N LEU A 12 5.14 14.73 -27.57
CA LEU A 12 4.81 15.42 -26.34
C LEU A 12 3.43 15.01 -25.84
N THR A 13 2.46 14.95 -26.77
CA THR A 13 1.12 14.54 -26.43
C THR A 13 1.11 13.10 -25.90
N HIS A 14 1.86 12.25 -26.56
CA HIS A 14 1.98 10.85 -26.16
C HIS A 14 2.58 10.73 -24.76
N GLN A 15 3.62 11.50 -24.49
CA GLN A 15 4.25 11.49 -23.17
C GLN A 15 3.32 12.02 -22.11
N GLN A 16 2.57 13.06 -22.41
CA GLN A 16 1.60 13.58 -21.47
C GLN A 16 0.57 12.52 -21.10
N HIS A 17 0.13 11.78 -22.11
CA HIS A 17 -0.84 10.71 -21.90
C HIS A 17 -0.23 9.62 -21.02
N GLN A 18 1.01 9.28 -21.26
CA GLN A 18 1.71 8.28 -20.44
C GLN A 18 1.86 8.75 -19.00
N ILE A 19 2.17 10.03 -18.81
CA ILE A 19 2.30 10.57 -17.47
C ILE A 19 0.96 10.51 -16.74
N GLU A 20 -0.11 10.82 -17.41
CA GLU A 20 -1.43 10.74 -16.81
C GLU A 20 -1.79 9.31 -16.42
N GLU A 21 -1.46 8.36 -17.29
CA GLU A 21 -1.69 6.95 -16.97
C GLU A 21 -0.86 6.51 -15.77
N LEU A 22 0.39 6.93 -15.71
CA LEU A 22 1.25 6.60 -14.59
C LEU A 22 0.74 7.23 -13.29
N ASN A 23 0.26 8.45 -13.37
CA ASN A 23 -0.29 9.10 -12.19
C ASN A 23 -1.52 8.36 -11.67
N GLU A 24 -2.38 7.90 -12.57
CA GLU A 24 -3.52 7.10 -12.17
C GLU A 24 -3.08 5.80 -11.52
N LEU A 25 -2.08 5.17 -12.11
CA LEU A 25 -1.58 3.91 -11.59
C LEU A 25 -0.98 4.10 -10.20
N VAL A 26 -0.19 5.15 -10.03
CA VAL A 26 0.41 5.46 -8.72
C VAL A 26 -0.68 5.73 -7.70
N TYR A 27 -1.72 6.46 -8.09
CA TYR A 27 -2.83 6.74 -7.19
C TYR A 27 -3.52 5.45 -6.73
N ARG A 28 -3.77 4.55 -7.67
CA ARG A 28 -4.39 3.27 -7.33
C ARG A 28 -3.50 2.44 -6.42
N GLN A 29 -2.21 2.43 -6.72
CA GLN A 29 -1.26 1.70 -5.88
C GLN A 29 -1.22 2.29 -4.48
N GLN A 30 -1.28 3.59 -4.36
CA GLN A 30 -1.30 4.23 -3.06
C GLN A 30 -2.55 3.83 -2.27
N GLN A 31 -3.68 3.79 -2.93
CA GLN A 31 -4.90 3.34 -2.28
C GLN A 31 -4.80 1.89 -1.84
N GLN A 32 -4.20 1.05 -2.66
CA GLN A 32 -4.00 -0.35 -2.30
C GLN A 32 -3.05 -0.48 -1.12
N LEU A 33 -2.00 0.32 -1.11
CA LEU A 33 -1.05 0.30 0.00
C LEU A 33 -1.71 0.77 1.29
N ASP A 34 -2.53 1.80 1.19
CA ASP A 34 -3.23 2.31 2.36
C ASP A 34 -4.17 1.26 2.92
N ALA A 35 -4.91 0.59 2.05
CA ALA A 35 -5.82 -0.46 2.47
C ALA A 35 -5.05 -1.62 3.10
N LEU A 36 -3.95 -2.00 2.49
CA LEU A 36 -3.13 -3.08 3.02
C LEU A 36 -2.53 -2.71 4.36
N THR A 37 -2.08 -1.48 4.50
CA THR A 37 -1.54 -1.00 5.77
C THR A 37 -2.60 -1.03 6.86
N ALA A 38 -3.82 -0.64 6.53
CA ALA A 38 -4.92 -0.68 7.50
C ALA A 38 -5.22 -2.11 7.93
N GLU A 39 -5.24 -3.02 6.96
CA GLU A 39 -5.47 -4.43 7.27
C GLU A 39 -4.36 -4.99 8.14
N PHE A 40 -3.13 -4.62 7.83
CA PHE A 40 -1.99 -5.08 8.60
C PHE A 40 -2.08 -4.59 10.05
N ARG A 41 -2.46 -3.34 10.23
CA ARG A 41 -2.63 -2.81 11.58
C ARG A 41 -3.71 -3.56 12.33
N GLN A 42 -4.79 -3.86 11.64
CA GLN A 42 -5.89 -4.58 12.26
C GLN A 42 -5.44 -5.96 12.73
N VAL A 43 -4.73 -6.67 11.86
CA VAL A 43 -4.21 -7.99 12.22
C VAL A 43 -3.22 -7.87 13.36
N LYS A 44 -2.37 -6.88 13.33
CA LYS A 44 -1.40 -6.68 14.38
C LYS A 44 -2.08 -6.41 15.72
N GLU A 45 -3.11 -5.59 15.70
CA GLU A 45 -3.85 -5.30 16.91
C GLU A 45 -4.53 -6.55 17.46
N GLN A 46 -5.12 -7.33 16.57
CA GLN A 46 -5.78 -8.56 16.98
C GLN A 46 -4.78 -9.55 17.56
N LEU A 47 -3.60 -9.63 16.98
CA LEU A 47 -2.56 -10.48 17.52
C LEU A 47 -2.11 -10.02 18.88
N GLN A 48 -1.94 -8.71 19.05
CA GLN A 48 -1.52 -8.17 20.33
C GLN A 48 -2.59 -8.40 21.39
N MET A 49 -3.84 -8.24 21.03
CA MET A 49 -4.94 -8.51 21.93
C MET A 49 -4.98 -9.98 22.29
N GLY A 50 -4.77 -10.85 21.31
CA GLY A 50 -4.70 -12.27 21.56
C GLY A 50 -3.58 -12.64 22.48
N PHE A 51 -2.42 -12.06 22.28
CA PHE A 51 -1.28 -12.28 23.15
C PHE A 51 -1.53 -11.77 24.55
N SER A 52 -2.13 -10.61 24.66
CA SER A 52 -2.45 -10.06 25.97
C SER A 52 -3.43 -10.95 26.72
N SER A 53 -4.45 -11.43 26.02
CA SER A 53 -5.42 -12.34 26.63
C SER A 53 -4.74 -13.62 27.09
N ARG A 54 -3.88 -14.16 26.25
CA ARG A 54 -3.17 -15.39 26.60
C ARG A 54 -2.23 -15.16 27.76
N ALA A 55 -1.55 -14.02 27.75
CA ALA A 55 -0.66 -13.69 28.84
C ALA A 55 -1.41 -13.59 30.15
N SER A 56 -2.61 -13.02 30.12
CA SER A 56 -3.45 -12.94 31.30
C SER A 56 -3.85 -14.32 31.78
N GLU A 57 -4.19 -15.20 30.84
CA GLU A 57 -4.60 -16.53 31.18
C GLU A 57 -3.43 -17.34 31.73
N THR A 58 -2.24 -17.15 31.14
CA THR A 58 -1.09 -17.88 31.59
C THR A 58 -0.54 -17.34 32.90
N GLU A 59 -0.86 -16.13 33.23
CA GLU A 59 -0.45 -15.60 34.52
C GLU A 59 -1.10 -16.36 35.66
N GLU A 60 -2.30 -16.82 35.45
CA GLU A 60 -2.95 -17.62 36.46
C GLU A 60 -2.33 -18.99 36.58
N GLU A 61 -1.75 -19.47 35.52
CA GLU A 61 -1.08 -20.72 35.49
C GLU A 61 0.38 -20.47 35.27
N PRO A 62 1.17 -21.22 35.92
CA PRO A 62 2.57 -21.02 35.76
C PRO A 62 2.91 -21.40 34.35
N PRO A 63 3.34 -20.70 33.75
CA PRO A 63 3.58 -20.89 32.50
C PRO A 63 4.62 -21.20 32.02
N PRO A 64 4.86 -21.44 31.69
CA PRO A 64 5.73 -21.72 31.37
C PRO A 64 6.25 -21.46 30.31
N HIS A 65 6.51 -21.53 30.10
CA HIS A 65 6.88 -21.53 29.16
C HIS A 65 7.02 -20.82 28.30
N TYR A 66 7.41 -20.79 27.91
CA TYR A 66 7.64 -20.21 26.96
C TYR A 66 8.30 -19.23 27.10
#